data_2d016f373fb65f8d95485c084221ca50
#
_entry.id   2d016f373fb65f8d95485c084221ca50
#
_cell.length_a   1.000
_cell.length_b   1.000
_cell.length_c   1.000
_cell.angle_alpha   90.00
_cell.angle_beta   90.00
_cell.angle_gamma   90.00
#
_symmetry.space_group_name_H-M   'P 1'
#
loop_
_entity.id
_entity.type
_entity.pdbx_description
1 polymer ?
#
loop_
_entity_poly.entity_id
_entity_poly.type
_entity_poly.pdbx_seq_one_letter_code
_entity_poly.pdbx_strand_id
1 'polypeptide(L)'
;MGNVIQICNTILPVILMLAIGMICRQKKLLSREGISALKSVVVNITLPAVMVNAFATMEYSGKNIILTLMMFGICLIAWILGKVIKNVFHMESRFIPFLTTGFEAGMLGYALFMLLYGSDRISDFASIDLGQVLFVFTLYKILLGLDGQEKVSAKGLVKDMIQSPTVIAILAGVLLGATGLYDLLAGPGISSMIDACTNFVSAPTSAIILLTIGYDLVLDHIPWAAVGKVTVVRIAIMAALRVLAGLIVRAEDG
;
A
#
# COMPACT_ATOMS: atom_id res chain seq x y z
N MET A 1 13.77 20.17 -17.77
CA MET A 1 14.69 19.92 -16.63
C MET A 1 13.96 19.83 -15.29
N GLY A 2 12.90 20.63 -15.03
CA GLY A 2 12.18 20.59 -13.76
C GLY A 2 11.64 19.20 -13.37
N ASN A 3 11.00 18.48 -14.28
CA ASN A 3 10.40 17.16 -14.01
C ASN A 3 11.43 16.09 -13.62
N VAL A 4 12.64 16.11 -14.21
CA VAL A 4 13.70 15.14 -13.89
C VAL A 4 14.22 15.38 -12.47
N ILE A 5 14.47 16.64 -12.11
CA ILE A 5 14.93 17.01 -10.76
C ILE A 5 13.87 16.60 -9.71
N GLN A 6 12.61 16.82 -10.01
CA GLN A 6 11.51 16.47 -9.10
C GLN A 6 11.36 14.96 -8.93
N ILE A 7 11.50 14.17 -10.00
CA ILE A 7 11.56 12.70 -9.94
C ILE A 7 12.77 12.25 -9.10
N CYS A 8 13.95 12.84 -9.33
CA CYS A 8 15.13 12.53 -8.53
C CYS A 8 14.93 12.86 -7.04
N ASN A 9 14.33 14.00 -6.72
CA ASN A 9 14.04 14.39 -5.33
C ASN A 9 13.09 13.41 -4.63
N THR A 10 12.21 12.74 -5.38
CA THR A 10 11.29 11.73 -4.83
C THR A 10 11.97 10.37 -4.68
N ILE A 11 12.78 9.96 -5.66
CA ILE A 11 13.38 8.62 -5.68
C ILE A 11 14.65 8.55 -4.82
N LEU A 12 15.45 9.61 -4.79
CA LEU A 12 16.73 9.60 -4.08
C LEU A 12 16.60 9.31 -2.58
N PRO A 13 15.65 9.90 -1.81
CA PRO A 13 15.45 9.54 -0.41
C PRO A 13 15.11 8.06 -0.21
N VAL A 14 14.33 7.47 -1.12
CA VAL A 14 13.97 6.04 -1.07
C VAL A 14 15.22 5.16 -1.21
N ILE A 15 16.03 5.42 -2.25
CA ILE A 15 17.28 4.69 -2.49
C ILE A 15 18.24 4.88 -1.31
N LEU A 16 18.35 6.10 -0.79
CA LEU A 16 19.21 6.42 0.34
C LEU A 16 18.82 5.63 1.60
N MET A 17 17.54 5.60 1.93
CA MET A 17 17.06 4.87 3.12
C MET A 17 17.23 3.35 2.99
N LEU A 18 17.00 2.79 1.79
CA LEU A 18 17.31 1.38 1.52
C LEU A 18 18.80 1.09 1.69
N ALA A 19 19.68 1.95 1.15
CA ALA A 19 21.14 1.82 1.29
C ALA A 19 21.58 1.92 2.77
N ILE A 20 21.02 2.86 3.52
CA ILE A 20 21.28 2.98 4.98
C ILE A 20 20.87 1.70 5.70
N GLY A 21 19.70 1.12 5.38
CA GLY A 21 19.27 -0.16 5.95
C GLY A 21 20.26 -1.30 5.68
N MET A 22 20.74 -1.44 4.43
CA MET A 22 21.78 -2.41 4.07
C MET A 22 23.09 -2.17 4.85
N ILE A 23 23.52 -0.92 4.98
CA ILE A 23 24.72 -0.56 5.76
C ILE A 23 24.55 -0.89 7.23
N CYS A 24 23.38 -0.60 7.82
CA CYS A 24 23.07 -0.94 9.21
C CYS A 24 23.20 -2.45 9.46
N ARG A 25 22.78 -3.28 8.50
CA ARG A 25 22.97 -4.73 8.57
C ARG A 25 24.45 -5.13 8.47
N GLN A 26 25.16 -4.64 7.44
CA GLN A 26 26.57 -4.98 7.18
C GLN A 26 27.49 -4.57 8.33
N LYS A 27 27.24 -3.37 8.86
CA LYS A 27 28.03 -2.82 9.99
C LYS A 27 27.53 -3.25 11.37
N LYS A 28 26.46 -4.07 11.44
CA LYS A 28 25.82 -4.52 12.68
C LYS A 28 25.42 -3.35 13.60
N LEU A 29 25.02 -2.21 13.02
CA LEU A 29 24.57 -1.03 13.77
C LEU A 29 23.22 -1.26 14.44
N LEU A 30 22.38 -2.11 13.85
CA LEU A 30 21.09 -2.52 14.39
C LEU A 30 21.06 -4.04 14.51
N SER A 31 20.49 -4.54 15.60
CA SER A 31 20.23 -5.97 15.77
C SER A 31 18.94 -6.39 15.07
N ARG A 32 18.69 -7.68 14.92
CA ARG A 32 17.43 -8.20 14.39
C ARG A 32 16.25 -7.85 15.29
N GLU A 33 16.45 -7.86 16.60
CA GLU A 33 15.45 -7.45 17.60
C GLU A 33 15.13 -5.95 17.45
N GLY A 34 16.13 -5.10 17.23
CA GLY A 34 15.96 -3.67 16.98
C GLY A 34 15.13 -3.41 15.72
N ILE A 35 15.39 -4.14 14.64
CA ILE A 35 14.57 -4.05 13.39
C ILE A 35 13.15 -4.54 13.64
N SER A 36 12.95 -5.63 14.38
CA SER A 36 11.62 -6.12 14.74
C SER A 36 10.85 -5.09 15.59
N ALA A 37 11.51 -4.43 16.53
CA ALA A 37 10.91 -3.35 17.32
C ALA A 37 10.50 -2.16 16.44
N LEU A 38 11.34 -1.74 15.49
CA LEU A 38 11.01 -0.69 14.52
C LEU A 38 9.79 -1.06 13.67
N LYS A 39 9.73 -2.29 13.15
CA LYS A 39 8.55 -2.79 12.42
C LYS A 39 7.29 -2.77 13.28
N SER A 40 7.41 -3.14 14.57
CA SER A 40 6.29 -3.11 15.51
C SER A 40 5.78 -1.68 15.74
N VAL A 41 6.67 -0.70 15.89
CA VAL A 41 6.30 0.73 16.00
C VAL A 41 5.55 1.18 14.74
N VAL A 42 6.04 0.81 13.57
CA VAL A 42 5.36 1.16 12.31
C VAL A 42 3.95 0.58 12.27
N VAL A 43 3.81 -0.72 12.45
CA VAL A 43 2.51 -1.41 12.25
C VAL A 43 1.49 -1.04 13.32
N ASN A 44 1.92 -0.76 14.56
CA ASN A 44 1.01 -0.54 15.68
C ASN A 44 0.79 0.94 16.03
N ILE A 45 1.65 1.86 15.56
CA ILE A 45 1.57 3.27 15.94
C ILE A 45 1.52 4.17 14.71
N THR A 46 2.62 4.20 13.92
CA THR A 46 2.74 5.24 12.90
C THR A 46 1.89 4.97 11.66
N LEU A 47 1.78 3.73 11.20
CA LEU A 47 0.92 3.37 10.07
C LEU A 47 -0.58 3.55 10.39
N PRO A 48 -1.11 3.15 11.56
CA PRO A 48 -2.46 3.53 11.99
C PRO A 48 -2.72 5.04 11.92
N ALA A 49 -1.79 5.89 12.37
CA ALA A 49 -1.95 7.33 12.27
C ALA A 49 -2.04 7.83 10.83
N VAL A 50 -1.21 7.28 9.91
CA VAL A 50 -1.31 7.55 8.47
C VAL A 50 -2.69 7.18 7.94
N MET A 51 -3.20 6.00 8.30
CA MET A 51 -4.49 5.49 7.79
C MET A 51 -5.67 6.31 8.30
N VAL A 52 -5.69 6.65 9.60
CA VAL A 52 -6.75 7.52 10.13
C VAL A 52 -6.78 8.84 9.37
N ASN A 53 -5.62 9.50 9.25
CA ASN A 53 -5.55 10.82 8.59
C ASN A 53 -5.97 10.74 7.12
N ALA A 54 -5.40 9.81 6.37
CA ALA A 54 -5.67 9.67 4.94
C ALA A 54 -7.16 9.42 4.64
N PHE A 55 -7.83 8.59 5.44
CA PHE A 55 -9.21 8.22 5.19
C PHE A 55 -10.23 9.13 5.89
N ALA A 56 -9.85 9.84 6.96
CA ALA A 56 -10.73 10.83 7.57
C ALA A 56 -10.84 12.11 6.73
N THR A 57 -9.78 12.48 5.99
CA THR A 57 -9.73 13.69 5.16
C THR A 57 -10.08 13.47 3.68
N MET A 58 -10.36 12.21 3.29
CA MET A 58 -10.70 11.87 1.92
C MET A 58 -12.12 12.34 1.56
N GLU A 59 -12.33 12.79 0.33
CA GLU A 59 -13.67 13.11 -0.19
C GLU A 59 -14.46 11.84 -0.52
N TYR A 60 -15.65 11.69 0.09
CA TYR A 60 -16.57 10.57 -0.12
C TYR A 60 -17.68 10.94 -1.09
N SER A 61 -17.35 11.05 -2.38
CA SER A 61 -18.32 11.21 -3.47
C SER A 61 -18.73 9.86 -4.08
N GLY A 62 -19.84 9.81 -4.81
CA GLY A 62 -20.25 8.60 -5.54
C GLY A 62 -19.17 8.12 -6.51
N LYS A 63 -18.48 9.03 -7.20
CA LYS A 63 -17.33 8.73 -8.05
C LYS A 63 -16.21 8.04 -7.28
N ASN A 64 -15.87 8.55 -6.11
CA ASN A 64 -14.77 8.04 -5.29
C ASN A 64 -15.07 6.65 -4.73
N ILE A 65 -16.33 6.38 -4.39
CA ILE A 65 -16.78 5.05 -3.98
C ILE A 65 -16.63 4.05 -5.15
N ILE A 66 -17.03 4.44 -6.36
CA ILE A 66 -16.88 3.59 -7.56
C ILE A 66 -15.40 3.31 -7.82
N LEU A 67 -14.51 4.31 -7.74
CA LEU A 67 -13.07 4.12 -7.90
C LEU A 67 -12.49 3.15 -6.86
N THR A 68 -12.94 3.26 -5.61
CA THR A 68 -12.57 2.36 -4.52
C THR A 68 -12.97 0.91 -4.80
N LEU A 69 -14.24 0.68 -5.16
CA LEU A 69 -14.76 -0.66 -5.47
C LEU A 69 -14.12 -1.24 -6.73
N MET A 70 -13.92 -0.43 -7.75
CA MET A 70 -13.25 -0.82 -8.99
C MET A 70 -11.81 -1.27 -8.70
N MET A 71 -11.05 -0.51 -7.90
CA MET A 71 -9.67 -0.88 -7.59
C MET A 71 -9.58 -2.14 -6.72
N PHE A 72 -10.50 -2.31 -5.76
CA PHE A 72 -10.61 -3.55 -5.00
C PHE A 72 -10.84 -4.75 -5.94
N GLY A 73 -11.77 -4.63 -6.89
CA GLY A 73 -12.03 -5.65 -7.91
C GLY A 73 -10.83 -5.93 -8.81
N ILE A 74 -10.13 -4.89 -9.25
CA ILE A 74 -8.89 -5.00 -10.05
C ILE A 74 -7.82 -5.79 -9.29
N CYS A 75 -7.61 -5.51 -8.01
CA CYS A 75 -6.65 -6.25 -7.19
C CYS A 75 -7.01 -7.73 -7.06
N LEU A 76 -8.31 -8.04 -6.88
CA LEU A 76 -8.80 -9.42 -6.81
C LEU A 76 -8.61 -10.15 -8.15
N ILE A 77 -8.97 -9.52 -9.26
CA ILE A 77 -8.79 -10.08 -10.61
C ILE A 77 -7.29 -10.30 -10.89
N ALA A 78 -6.43 -9.34 -10.56
CA ALA A 78 -4.98 -9.47 -10.71
C ALA A 78 -4.41 -10.66 -9.92
N TRP A 79 -4.90 -10.86 -8.69
CA TRP A 79 -4.52 -12.02 -7.88
C TRP A 79 -4.98 -13.35 -8.53
N ILE A 80 -6.22 -13.42 -9.02
CA ILE A 80 -6.76 -14.60 -9.73
C ILE A 80 -5.93 -14.88 -10.98
N LEU A 81 -5.67 -13.87 -11.81
CA LEU A 81 -4.85 -14.01 -13.01
C LEU A 81 -3.43 -14.47 -12.68
N GLY A 82 -2.83 -13.92 -11.62
CA GLY A 82 -1.54 -14.37 -11.11
C GLY A 82 -1.54 -15.85 -10.72
N LYS A 83 -2.63 -16.33 -10.09
CA LYS A 83 -2.80 -17.76 -9.74
C LYS A 83 -2.96 -18.64 -10.98
N VAL A 84 -3.73 -18.20 -11.97
CA VAL A 84 -3.89 -18.91 -13.25
C VAL A 84 -2.55 -19.00 -13.98
N ILE A 85 -1.83 -17.89 -14.12
CA ILE A 85 -0.54 -17.82 -14.80
C ILE A 85 0.49 -18.69 -14.09
N LYS A 86 0.56 -18.64 -12.75
CA LYS A 86 1.42 -19.52 -11.96
C LYS A 86 1.19 -20.99 -12.34
N ASN A 87 -0.07 -21.42 -12.41
CA ASN A 87 -0.42 -22.80 -12.70
C ASN A 87 -0.12 -23.18 -14.16
N VAL A 88 -0.46 -22.30 -15.13
CA VAL A 88 -0.23 -22.53 -16.56
C VAL A 88 1.27 -22.63 -16.89
N PHE A 89 2.08 -21.74 -16.31
CA PHE A 89 3.53 -21.70 -16.56
C PHE A 89 4.34 -22.51 -15.55
N HIS A 90 3.67 -23.31 -14.68
CA HIS A 90 4.30 -24.18 -13.68
C HIS A 90 5.37 -23.45 -12.85
N MET A 91 5.04 -22.22 -12.41
CA MET A 91 5.98 -21.42 -11.63
C MET A 91 6.00 -21.91 -10.17
N GLU A 92 7.19 -22.18 -9.64
CA GLU A 92 7.35 -22.84 -8.32
C GLU A 92 6.91 -21.97 -7.13
N SER A 93 7.14 -20.65 -7.21
CA SER A 93 6.87 -19.77 -6.06
C SER A 93 5.38 -19.62 -5.79
N ARG A 94 4.96 -19.92 -4.57
CA ARG A 94 3.59 -19.70 -4.09
C ARG A 94 3.21 -18.21 -4.03
N PHE A 95 4.19 -17.32 -3.98
CA PHE A 95 3.97 -15.88 -3.85
C PHE A 95 3.62 -15.17 -5.16
N ILE A 96 3.68 -15.85 -6.31
CA ILE A 96 3.42 -15.21 -7.61
C ILE A 96 2.06 -14.48 -7.68
N PRO A 97 0.92 -15.07 -7.25
CA PRO A 97 -0.36 -14.37 -7.24
C PRO A 97 -0.34 -13.09 -6.40
N PHE A 98 0.43 -13.11 -5.31
CA PHE A 98 0.58 -11.99 -4.39
C PHE A 98 1.51 -10.90 -4.93
N LEU A 99 2.48 -11.27 -5.76
CA LEU A 99 3.39 -10.33 -6.41
C LEU A 99 2.79 -9.67 -7.66
N THR A 100 1.69 -10.20 -8.19
CA THR A 100 1.02 -9.65 -9.38
C THR A 100 -0.08 -8.65 -9.07
N THR A 101 -0.46 -8.49 -7.81
CA THR A 101 -1.52 -7.58 -7.37
C THR A 101 -1.00 -6.47 -6.46
N GLY A 102 -1.77 -5.39 -6.33
CA GLY A 102 -1.42 -4.23 -5.51
C GLY A 102 -0.29 -3.37 -6.10
N PHE A 103 -0.07 -2.20 -5.52
CA PHE A 103 1.01 -1.28 -5.88
C PHE A 103 1.45 -0.49 -4.64
N GLU A 104 2.61 0.15 -4.72
CA GLU A 104 3.07 1.06 -3.68
C GLU A 104 2.46 2.45 -3.93
N ALA A 105 1.56 2.89 -3.06
CA ALA A 105 0.91 4.19 -3.14
C ALA A 105 1.54 5.22 -2.21
N GLY A 106 1.90 4.80 -1.00
CA GLY A 106 2.19 5.70 0.11
C GLY A 106 3.38 6.63 -0.08
N MET A 107 4.51 6.12 -0.55
CA MET A 107 5.76 6.90 -0.63
C MET A 107 6.03 7.46 -2.02
N LEU A 108 5.93 6.61 -3.05
CA LEU A 108 6.22 7.00 -4.43
C LEU A 108 4.95 7.32 -5.20
N GLY A 109 3.87 6.57 -4.95
CA GLY A 109 2.63 6.68 -5.71
C GLY A 109 2.02 8.06 -5.62
N TYR A 110 1.78 8.59 -4.41
CA TYR A 110 1.21 9.94 -4.22
C TYR A 110 2.10 11.02 -4.82
N ALA A 111 3.41 10.97 -4.59
CA ALA A 111 4.34 11.96 -5.10
C ALA A 111 4.40 11.97 -6.64
N LEU A 112 4.45 10.80 -7.28
CA LEU A 112 4.43 10.67 -8.74
C LEU A 112 3.08 11.07 -9.32
N PHE A 113 1.97 10.72 -8.66
CA PHE A 113 0.64 11.10 -9.11
C PHE A 113 0.45 12.62 -9.09
N MET A 114 0.83 13.29 -8.00
CA MET A 114 0.79 14.75 -7.91
C MET A 114 1.66 15.42 -8.97
N LEU A 115 2.84 14.86 -9.25
CA LEU A 115 3.73 15.36 -10.28
C LEU A 115 3.13 15.27 -11.69
N LEU A 116 2.41 14.19 -11.99
CA LEU A 116 1.88 13.91 -13.34
C LEU A 116 0.51 14.52 -13.58
N TYR A 117 -0.34 14.57 -12.55
CA TYR A 117 -1.77 14.92 -12.68
C TYR A 117 -2.19 16.16 -11.87
N GLY A 118 -1.28 16.71 -11.05
CA GLY A 118 -1.55 17.84 -10.16
C GLY A 118 -2.21 17.43 -8.83
N SER A 119 -2.21 18.39 -7.87
CA SER A 119 -2.79 18.20 -6.55
C SER A 119 -4.32 18.08 -6.55
N ASP A 120 -4.98 18.68 -7.54
CA ASP A 120 -6.43 18.74 -7.62
C ASP A 120 -7.10 17.36 -7.79
N ARG A 121 -6.33 16.37 -8.25
CA ARG A 121 -6.81 14.99 -8.43
C ARG A 121 -6.34 14.02 -7.34
N ILE A 122 -5.78 14.53 -6.27
CA ILE A 122 -5.25 13.69 -5.18
C ILE A 122 -6.36 12.85 -4.52
N SER A 123 -7.59 13.36 -4.45
CA SER A 123 -8.75 12.64 -3.92
C SER A 123 -9.10 11.42 -4.77
N ASP A 124 -8.99 11.51 -6.11
CA ASP A 124 -9.18 10.36 -7.00
C ASP A 124 -8.15 9.26 -6.70
N PHE A 125 -6.87 9.66 -6.51
CA PHE A 125 -5.82 8.70 -6.18
C PHE A 125 -5.98 8.09 -4.79
N ALA A 126 -6.41 8.87 -3.79
CA ALA A 126 -6.71 8.37 -2.45
C ALA A 126 -7.85 7.34 -2.48
N SER A 127 -8.86 7.54 -3.32
CA SER A 127 -9.97 6.59 -3.51
C SER A 127 -9.49 5.27 -4.13
N ILE A 128 -8.58 5.34 -5.11
CA ILE A 128 -7.92 4.17 -5.70
C ILE A 128 -7.08 3.45 -4.64
N ASP A 129 -6.30 4.20 -3.85
CA ASP A 129 -5.49 3.64 -2.77
C ASP A 129 -6.36 2.98 -1.69
N LEU A 130 -7.49 3.58 -1.30
CA LEU A 130 -8.43 2.97 -0.36
C LEU A 130 -8.90 1.59 -0.85
N GLY A 131 -9.24 1.44 -2.13
CA GLY A 131 -9.66 0.15 -2.70
C GLY A 131 -8.57 -0.92 -2.58
N GLN A 132 -7.33 -0.56 -2.88
CA GLN A 132 -6.18 -1.44 -2.71
C GLN A 132 -5.91 -1.75 -1.24
N VAL A 133 -5.94 -0.75 -0.36
CA VAL A 133 -5.70 -0.90 1.09
C VAL A 133 -6.74 -1.85 1.69
N LEU A 134 -8.02 -1.67 1.37
CA LEU A 134 -9.08 -2.59 1.78
C LEU A 134 -8.78 -4.02 1.31
N PHE A 135 -8.39 -4.21 0.04
CA PHE A 135 -8.01 -5.52 -0.48
C PHE A 135 -6.83 -6.13 0.28
N VAL A 136 -5.76 -5.37 0.48
CA VAL A 136 -4.52 -5.84 1.13
C VAL A 136 -4.76 -6.22 2.59
N PHE A 137 -5.45 -5.38 3.33
CA PHE A 137 -5.67 -5.62 4.76
C PHE A 137 -6.84 -6.58 5.05
N THR A 138 -7.61 -6.98 4.04
CA THR A 138 -8.68 -7.97 4.15
C THR A 138 -8.31 -9.26 3.40
N LEU A 139 -8.71 -9.38 2.14
CA LEU A 139 -8.58 -10.60 1.35
C LEU A 139 -7.14 -11.06 1.16
N TYR A 140 -6.23 -10.17 0.79
CA TYR A 140 -4.83 -10.53 0.54
C TYR A 140 -4.18 -11.17 1.77
N LYS A 141 -4.39 -10.58 2.96
CA LYS A 141 -3.85 -11.09 4.22
C LYS A 141 -4.42 -12.46 4.57
N ILE A 142 -5.74 -12.66 4.37
CA ILE A 142 -6.41 -13.95 4.57
C ILE A 142 -5.89 -14.99 3.59
N LEU A 143 -5.83 -14.66 2.30
CA LEU A 143 -5.37 -15.56 1.24
C LEU A 143 -3.91 -15.97 1.45
N LEU A 144 -3.06 -15.03 1.86
CA LEU A 144 -1.65 -15.30 2.16
C LEU A 144 -1.50 -16.24 3.37
N GLY A 145 -2.32 -16.05 4.41
CA GLY A 145 -2.34 -16.94 5.58
C GLY A 145 -2.84 -18.35 5.25
N LEU A 146 -3.87 -18.47 4.39
CA LEU A 146 -4.41 -19.77 3.96
C LEU A 146 -3.45 -20.52 3.02
N ASP A 147 -2.65 -19.83 2.22
CA ASP A 147 -1.65 -20.45 1.32
C ASP A 147 -0.39 -20.87 2.11
N GLY A 148 -0.25 -20.46 3.38
CA GLY A 148 0.76 -20.94 4.31
C GLY A 148 0.50 -22.40 4.71
N GLN A 149 1.58 -23.14 5.03
CA GLN A 149 1.48 -24.55 5.48
C GLN A 149 0.96 -24.69 6.93
N GLU A 150 0.73 -23.60 7.63
CA GLU A 150 0.15 -23.64 8.97
C GLU A 150 -1.36 -23.88 8.89
N LYS A 151 -1.90 -24.74 9.77
CA LYS A 151 -3.34 -24.98 9.92
C LYS A 151 -4.02 -23.76 10.56
N VAL A 152 -3.98 -22.63 9.87
CA VAL A 152 -4.62 -21.41 10.37
C VAL A 152 -6.08 -21.42 9.95
N SER A 153 -6.97 -21.31 10.92
CA SER A 153 -8.41 -21.21 10.65
C SER A 153 -8.72 -19.86 10.01
N ALA A 154 -9.50 -19.85 8.92
CA ALA A 154 -9.98 -18.62 8.31
C ALA A 154 -10.66 -17.69 9.32
N LYS A 155 -11.40 -18.26 10.29
CA LYS A 155 -12.03 -17.52 11.38
C LYS A 155 -11.00 -16.85 12.31
N GLY A 156 -9.88 -17.53 12.59
CA GLY A 156 -8.77 -16.95 13.37
C GLY A 156 -8.13 -15.79 12.62
N LEU A 157 -7.83 -15.95 11.33
CA LEU A 157 -7.27 -14.87 10.48
C LEU A 157 -8.17 -13.64 10.41
N VAL A 158 -9.49 -13.83 10.26
CA VAL A 158 -10.45 -12.72 10.27
C VAL A 158 -10.47 -12.02 11.63
N LYS A 159 -10.42 -12.78 12.73
CA LYS A 159 -10.35 -12.21 14.08
C LYS A 159 -9.09 -11.36 14.25
N ASP A 160 -7.92 -11.90 13.90
CA ASP A 160 -6.64 -11.20 14.01
C ASP A 160 -6.60 -9.94 13.11
N MET A 161 -7.23 -10.01 11.94
CA MET A 161 -7.38 -8.87 11.05
C MET A 161 -8.20 -7.75 11.68
N ILE A 162 -9.38 -8.06 12.23
CA ILE A 162 -10.26 -7.06 12.87
C ILE A 162 -9.60 -6.46 14.12
N GLN A 163 -8.74 -7.21 14.80
CA GLN A 163 -7.98 -6.73 15.95
C GLN A 163 -6.70 -5.98 15.58
N SER A 164 -6.35 -5.94 14.30
CA SER A 164 -5.15 -5.22 13.82
C SER A 164 -5.31 -3.70 14.02
N PRO A 165 -4.36 -3.00 14.66
CA PRO A 165 -4.41 -1.55 14.83
C PRO A 165 -4.60 -0.80 13.51
N THR A 166 -3.96 -1.26 12.44
CA THR A 166 -4.07 -0.66 11.11
C THR A 166 -5.49 -0.80 10.53
N VAL A 167 -6.13 -1.98 10.68
CA VAL A 167 -7.51 -2.17 10.18
C VAL A 167 -8.50 -1.35 11.00
N ILE A 168 -8.32 -1.29 12.31
CA ILE A 168 -9.14 -0.43 13.19
C ILE A 168 -9.00 1.04 12.78
N ALA A 169 -7.77 1.49 12.49
CA ALA A 169 -7.49 2.84 12.02
C ALA A 169 -8.14 3.15 10.66
N ILE A 170 -8.10 2.22 9.70
CA ILE A 170 -8.79 2.34 8.41
C ILE A 170 -10.29 2.52 8.62
N LEU A 171 -10.91 1.63 9.43
CA LEU A 171 -12.34 1.70 9.71
C LEU A 171 -12.72 3.00 10.43
N ALA A 172 -11.91 3.43 11.40
CA ALA A 172 -12.12 4.70 12.10
C ALA A 172 -12.01 5.89 11.15
N GLY A 173 -10.98 5.94 10.30
CA GLY A 173 -10.79 6.98 9.29
C GLY A 173 -11.95 7.05 8.31
N VAL A 174 -12.37 5.91 7.76
CA VAL A 174 -13.53 5.82 6.84
C VAL A 174 -14.82 6.28 7.53
N LEU A 175 -15.07 5.87 8.78
CA LEU A 175 -16.25 6.31 9.52
C LEU A 175 -16.22 7.82 9.75
N LEU A 176 -15.11 8.38 10.20
CA LEU A 176 -14.97 9.81 10.44
C LEU A 176 -15.19 10.64 9.17
N GLY A 177 -14.58 10.22 8.05
CA GLY A 177 -14.69 10.94 6.79
C GLY A 177 -16.05 10.77 6.11
N ALA A 178 -16.55 9.52 5.98
CA ALA A 178 -17.81 9.25 5.28
C ALA A 178 -19.04 9.82 6.00
N THR A 179 -19.00 9.98 7.34
CA THR A 179 -20.09 10.59 8.10
C THR A 179 -20.00 12.12 8.20
N GLY A 180 -18.90 12.73 7.73
CA GLY A 180 -18.61 14.14 7.95
C GLY A 180 -18.31 14.48 9.41
N LEU A 181 -18.18 13.46 10.28
CA LEU A 181 -17.89 13.67 11.71
C LEU A 181 -16.50 14.30 11.91
N TYR A 182 -15.56 13.99 11.02
CA TYR A 182 -14.24 14.64 11.03
C TYR A 182 -14.37 16.15 10.91
N ASP A 183 -15.13 16.64 9.92
CA ASP A 183 -15.35 18.08 9.70
C ASP A 183 -16.14 18.73 10.85
N LEU A 184 -17.08 17.99 11.44
CA LEU A 184 -17.87 18.46 12.59
C LEU A 184 -17.04 18.56 13.87
N LEU A 185 -16.19 17.60 14.16
CA LEU A 185 -15.24 17.61 15.29
C LEU A 185 -14.11 18.59 15.05
N ALA A 186 -13.81 18.83 13.79
CA ALA A 186 -12.78 19.72 13.28
C ALA A 186 -13.18 21.20 13.29
N GLY A 187 -14.11 21.62 14.14
CA GLY A 187 -14.45 23.03 14.31
C GLY A 187 -13.20 23.91 14.38
N PRO A 188 -13.28 25.24 14.15
CA PRO A 188 -12.11 26.08 13.91
C PRO A 188 -11.05 25.93 15.01
N GLY A 189 -9.93 25.27 14.68
CA GLY A 189 -8.76 25.06 15.55
C GLY A 189 -8.52 23.61 15.99
N ILE A 190 -9.51 22.74 16.10
CA ILE A 190 -9.32 21.35 16.57
C ILE A 190 -8.79 20.46 15.42
N SER A 191 -9.26 20.66 14.18
CA SER A 191 -8.73 19.94 13.01
C SER A 191 -7.23 20.16 12.84
N SER A 192 -6.77 21.40 12.93
CA SER A 192 -5.35 21.71 12.80
C SER A 192 -4.50 21.04 13.87
N MET A 193 -5.04 20.85 15.09
CA MET A 193 -4.36 20.10 16.16
C MET A 193 -4.33 18.60 15.88
N ILE A 194 -5.44 18.02 15.41
CA ILE A 194 -5.50 16.59 15.03
C ILE A 194 -4.54 16.34 13.88
N ASP A 195 -4.55 17.17 12.83
CA ASP A 195 -3.65 17.07 11.69
C ASP A 195 -2.18 17.21 12.12
N ALA A 196 -1.87 18.17 12.98
CA ALA A 196 -0.51 18.32 13.49
C ALA A 196 -0.04 17.09 14.26
N CYS A 197 -0.88 16.53 15.12
CA CYS A 197 -0.57 15.31 15.89
C CYS A 197 -0.41 14.09 14.98
N THR A 198 -1.36 13.87 14.06
CA THR A 198 -1.30 12.71 13.15
C THR A 198 -0.13 12.83 12.19
N ASN A 199 0.15 14.00 11.63
CA ASN A 199 1.31 14.24 10.77
C ASN A 199 2.63 14.04 11.53
N PHE A 200 2.74 14.50 12.77
CA PHE A 200 3.95 14.31 13.59
C PHE A 200 4.20 12.82 13.85
N VAL A 201 3.17 12.06 14.24
CA VAL A 201 3.28 10.62 14.52
C VAL A 201 3.54 9.83 13.23
N SER A 202 2.96 10.22 12.11
CA SER A 202 3.09 9.52 10.82
C SER A 202 4.39 9.84 10.07
N ALA A 203 5.01 10.99 10.32
CA ALA A 203 6.19 11.47 9.59
C ALA A 203 7.34 10.44 9.46
N PRO A 204 7.72 9.67 10.49
CA PRO A 204 8.80 8.71 10.39
C PRO A 204 8.44 7.41 9.68
N THR A 205 7.16 7.16 9.36
CA THR A 205 6.66 5.87 8.86
C THR A 205 7.42 5.40 7.62
N SER A 206 7.48 6.21 6.59
CA SER A 206 8.13 5.87 5.31
C SER A 206 9.62 5.62 5.49
N ALA A 207 10.30 6.45 6.27
CA ALA A 207 11.74 6.30 6.53
C ALA A 207 12.05 4.99 7.27
N ILE A 208 11.26 4.64 8.30
CA ILE A 208 11.45 3.41 9.06
C ILE A 208 11.12 2.18 8.19
N ILE A 209 10.04 2.22 7.39
CA ILE A 209 9.71 1.13 6.47
C ILE A 209 10.86 0.86 5.51
N LEU A 210 11.37 1.89 4.83
CA LEU A 210 12.46 1.76 3.87
C LEU A 210 13.76 1.26 4.52
N LEU A 211 14.08 1.76 5.70
CA LEU A 211 15.24 1.29 6.46
C LEU A 211 15.11 -0.19 6.79
N THR A 212 13.94 -0.64 7.27
CA THR A 212 13.73 -2.05 7.62
C THR A 212 13.73 -2.96 6.39
N ILE A 213 13.16 -2.50 5.26
CA ILE A 213 13.24 -3.22 3.98
C ILE A 213 14.69 -3.33 3.52
N GLY A 214 15.43 -2.22 3.54
CA GLY A 214 16.85 -2.21 3.19
C GLY A 214 17.70 -3.13 4.06
N TYR A 215 17.42 -3.18 5.36
CA TYR A 215 18.08 -4.11 6.28
C TYR A 215 17.80 -5.59 5.93
N ASP A 216 16.57 -5.92 5.55
CA ASP A 216 16.18 -7.30 5.17
C ASP A 216 16.64 -7.67 3.75
N LEU A 217 16.98 -6.69 2.93
CA LEU A 217 17.38 -6.92 1.54
C LEU A 217 18.72 -7.64 1.47
N VAL A 218 18.69 -8.88 0.96
CA VAL A 218 19.88 -9.71 0.70
C VAL A 218 20.08 -9.77 -0.80
N LEU A 219 21.14 -9.14 -1.29
CA LEU A 219 21.44 -9.10 -2.73
C LEU A 219 22.21 -10.34 -3.20
N ASP A 220 22.71 -11.15 -2.26
CA ASP A 220 23.41 -12.38 -2.59
C ASP A 220 22.43 -13.44 -3.10
N HIS A 221 22.76 -14.04 -4.23
CA HIS A 221 21.97 -15.12 -4.85
C HIS A 221 20.54 -14.74 -5.30
N ILE A 222 20.33 -13.49 -5.77
CA ILE A 222 19.06 -13.09 -6.36
C ILE A 222 18.81 -13.91 -7.64
N PRO A 223 17.67 -14.62 -7.75
CA PRO A 223 17.31 -15.35 -8.95
C PRO A 223 16.78 -14.38 -10.03
N TRP A 224 17.65 -13.60 -10.65
CA TRP A 224 17.30 -12.54 -11.61
C TRP A 224 16.35 -12.99 -12.72
N ALA A 225 16.49 -14.25 -13.17
CA ALA A 225 15.58 -14.82 -14.17
C ALA A 225 14.15 -14.97 -13.63
N ALA A 226 13.98 -15.39 -12.37
CA ALA A 226 12.67 -15.47 -11.74
C ALA A 226 12.08 -14.07 -11.47
N VAL A 227 12.90 -13.14 -11.01
CA VAL A 227 12.49 -11.73 -10.81
C VAL A 227 12.02 -11.14 -12.13
N GLY A 228 12.79 -11.30 -13.21
CA GLY A 228 12.42 -10.80 -14.55
C GLY A 228 11.09 -11.39 -15.04
N LYS A 229 10.90 -12.72 -14.90
CA LYS A 229 9.63 -13.37 -15.28
C LYS A 229 8.44 -12.80 -14.51
N VAL A 230 8.53 -12.68 -13.20
CA VAL A 230 7.43 -12.13 -12.36
C VAL A 230 7.15 -10.68 -12.73
N THR A 231 8.18 -9.87 -12.97
CA THR A 231 8.04 -8.46 -13.38
C THR A 231 7.31 -8.34 -14.72
N VAL A 232 7.68 -9.14 -15.72
CA VAL A 232 7.00 -9.16 -17.03
C VAL A 232 5.55 -9.57 -16.90
N VAL A 233 5.27 -10.64 -16.14
CA VAL A 233 3.89 -11.10 -15.86
C VAL A 233 3.08 -10.00 -15.19
N ARG A 234 3.64 -9.33 -14.18
CA ARG A 234 2.98 -8.21 -13.51
C ARG A 234 2.66 -7.07 -14.47
N ILE A 235 3.61 -6.64 -15.27
CA ILE A 235 3.41 -5.57 -16.27
C ILE A 235 2.30 -5.96 -17.26
N ALA A 236 2.30 -7.20 -17.76
CA ALA A 236 1.28 -7.68 -18.69
C ALA A 236 -0.13 -7.69 -18.06
N ILE A 237 -0.27 -8.18 -16.83
CA ILE A 237 -1.54 -8.18 -16.09
C ILE A 237 -2.01 -6.74 -15.88
N MET A 238 -1.16 -5.85 -15.39
CA MET A 238 -1.53 -4.45 -15.11
C MET A 238 -1.89 -3.68 -16.38
N ALA A 239 -1.20 -3.92 -17.50
CA ALA A 239 -1.53 -3.33 -18.79
C ALA A 239 -2.90 -3.81 -19.29
N ALA A 240 -3.20 -5.11 -19.20
CA ALA A 240 -4.49 -5.66 -19.59
C ALA A 240 -5.64 -5.11 -18.73
N LEU A 241 -5.45 -5.03 -17.41
CA LEU A 241 -6.45 -4.50 -16.48
C LEU A 241 -6.69 -3.00 -16.67
N ARG A 242 -5.63 -2.23 -17.00
CA ARG A 242 -5.77 -0.81 -17.36
C ARG A 242 -6.65 -0.62 -18.60
N VAL A 243 -6.44 -1.44 -19.63
CA VAL A 243 -7.28 -1.38 -20.85
C VAL A 243 -8.73 -1.71 -20.50
N LEU A 244 -8.97 -2.77 -19.73
CA LEU A 244 -10.31 -3.17 -19.29
C LEU A 244 -11.00 -2.06 -18.47
N ALA A 245 -10.30 -1.48 -17.48
CA ALA A 245 -10.83 -0.38 -16.68
C ALA A 245 -11.16 0.86 -17.55
N GLY A 246 -10.31 1.19 -18.52
CA GLY A 246 -10.56 2.29 -19.46
C GLY A 246 -11.76 2.06 -20.37
N LEU A 247 -12.07 0.81 -20.73
CA LEU A 247 -13.26 0.47 -21.49
C LEU A 247 -14.54 0.60 -20.65
N ILE A 248 -14.48 0.20 -19.38
CA ILE A 248 -15.62 0.31 -18.44
C ILE A 248 -15.96 1.78 -18.20
N VAL A 249 -14.97 2.62 -17.90
CA VAL A 249 -15.19 4.06 -17.66
C VAL A 249 -15.77 4.75 -18.89
N ARG A 250 -15.28 4.44 -20.09
CA ARG A 250 -15.83 5.01 -21.33
C ARG A 250 -17.28 4.56 -21.64
N ALA A 251 -17.66 3.36 -21.19
CA ALA A 251 -19.02 2.86 -21.38
C ALA A 251 -20.03 3.53 -20.44
N GLU A 252 -19.59 4.14 -19.34
CA GLU A 252 -20.44 4.91 -18.43
C GLU A 252 -20.60 6.38 -18.86
N ASP A 253 -19.66 6.91 -19.65
CA ASP A 253 -19.68 8.30 -20.14
C ASP A 253 -20.48 8.47 -21.46
N GLY A 254 -21.00 7.39 -22.07
CA GLY A 254 -21.75 7.37 -23.34
C GLY A 254 -23.16 6.83 -23.19
#